data_345e21043a9b04217ab85e78f41fa17a
#
_entry.id   345e21043a9b04217ab85e78f41fa17a
#
_cell.length_a   1.000
_cell.length_b   1.000
_cell.length_c   1.000
_cell.angle_alpha   90.00
_cell.angle_beta   90.00
_cell.angle_gamma   90.00
#
_symmetry.space_group_name_H-M   'P 1'
#
loop_
_entity.id
_entity.type
_entity.pdbx_description
1 polymer ?
#
loop_
_entity_poly.entity_id
_entity_poly.type
_entity_poly.pdbx_seq_one_letter_code
_entity_poly.pdbx_strand_id
1 'polypeptide(L)'
;MFELPAQVVAMLCGLDPAAGGEASRLVGRFVQCIPAAASPEQQQRAARAAAGLQELLGPKLDDTQHGLLGDLVRMATQVNWTDRAPLLANGIGFLSQTYDATAALMGNTLLALSQQERERPAGETTLERFVREVIRHDAPVQNTRRFTTTPIRHGAVEVPAGQAILVLLAAANRDPAANPNPHTFRADRTAPTVFTFSAGAHRRPGEMLAVTVVTTVVEQLLKVGFEPASLSTQVTYRPSPNTRIPVLTDQAGT
;
A
#
# COMPACT_ATOMS: atom_id res chain seq x y z
N MET A 1 4.38 12.02 3.86
CA MET A 1 3.91 10.96 2.94
C MET A 1 3.84 9.57 3.60
N PHE A 2 4.91 9.09 4.28
CA PHE A 2 4.98 7.74 4.84
C PHE A 2 4.22 7.57 6.16
N GLU A 3 4.34 8.52 7.09
CA GLU A 3 3.80 8.39 8.43
C GLU A 3 2.28 8.49 8.48
N LEU A 4 1.69 9.37 7.68
CA LEU A 4 0.26 9.66 7.71
C LEU A 4 -0.62 8.40 7.44
N PRO A 5 -0.37 7.60 6.38
CA PRO A 5 -1.17 6.38 6.16
C PRO A 5 -1.08 5.38 7.31
N ALA A 6 0.12 5.19 7.87
CA ALA A 6 0.31 4.29 9.01
C ALA A 6 -0.38 4.81 10.28
N GLN A 7 -0.34 6.15 10.51
CA GLN A 7 -1.05 6.78 11.62
C GLN A 7 -2.56 6.60 11.50
N VAL A 8 -3.13 6.79 10.30
CA VAL A 8 -4.56 6.53 10.05
C VAL A 8 -4.93 5.09 10.38
N VAL A 9 -4.13 4.11 9.91
CA VAL A 9 -4.38 2.69 10.21
C VAL A 9 -4.23 2.39 11.69
N ALA A 10 -3.24 2.99 12.36
CA ALA A 10 -3.06 2.83 13.80
C ALA A 10 -4.27 3.32 14.60
N MET A 11 -4.83 4.47 14.21
CA MET A 11 -6.07 5.00 14.81
C MET A 11 -7.27 4.08 14.52
N LEU A 12 -7.38 3.54 13.31
CA LEU A 12 -8.40 2.54 12.98
C LEU A 12 -8.24 1.24 13.79
N CYS A 13 -7.02 0.90 14.22
CA CYS A 13 -6.76 -0.19 15.15
C CYS A 13 -7.11 0.16 16.61
N GLY A 14 -7.60 1.37 16.89
CA GLY A 14 -8.05 1.80 18.21
C GLY A 14 -7.02 2.59 19.02
N LEU A 15 -5.90 3.03 18.43
CA LEU A 15 -4.96 3.93 19.08
C LEU A 15 -5.46 5.38 19.03
N ASP A 16 -5.17 6.15 20.07
CA ASP A 16 -5.37 7.60 20.05
C ASP A 16 -4.34 8.28 19.12
N PRO A 17 -4.51 9.57 18.76
CA PRO A 17 -3.63 10.25 17.84
C PRO A 17 -2.15 10.29 18.26
N ALA A 18 -1.85 10.36 19.55
CA ALA A 18 -0.46 10.40 20.05
C ALA A 18 0.21 9.03 19.91
N ALA A 19 -0.48 7.95 20.34
CA ALA A 19 -0.03 6.58 20.18
C ALA A 19 0.02 6.17 18.68
N GLY A 20 -0.91 6.68 17.85
CA GLY A 20 -0.89 6.49 16.40
C GLY A 20 0.35 7.11 15.75
N GLY A 21 0.76 8.30 16.18
CA GLY A 21 2.00 8.93 15.75
C GLY A 21 3.25 8.12 16.16
N GLU A 22 3.28 7.55 17.37
CA GLU A 22 4.36 6.67 17.81
C GLU A 22 4.38 5.37 16.99
N ALA A 23 3.23 4.73 16.80
CA ALA A 23 3.10 3.52 16.00
C ALA A 23 3.61 3.73 14.56
N SER A 24 3.34 4.88 13.94
CA SER A 24 3.81 5.18 12.58
C SER A 24 5.33 5.32 12.51
N ARG A 25 5.97 5.94 13.52
CA ARG A 25 7.43 6.01 13.63
C ARG A 25 8.07 4.63 13.83
N LEU A 26 7.45 3.80 14.67
CA LEU A 26 7.91 2.43 14.90
C LEU A 26 7.79 1.58 13.63
N VAL A 27 6.67 1.69 12.89
CA VAL A 27 6.52 1.00 11.60
C VAL A 27 7.60 1.43 10.60
N GLY A 28 7.94 2.71 10.53
CA GLY A 28 9.02 3.20 9.67
C GLY A 28 10.40 2.55 9.98
N ARG A 29 10.65 2.21 11.26
CA ARG A 29 11.84 1.45 11.66
C ARG A 29 11.69 -0.05 11.39
N PHE A 30 10.50 -0.59 11.61
CA PHE A 30 10.20 -2.00 11.41
C PHE A 30 10.37 -2.43 9.94
N VAL A 31 9.85 -1.68 8.99
CA VAL A 31 9.92 -2.04 7.56
C VAL A 31 11.34 -2.07 6.99
N GLN A 32 12.33 -1.52 7.69
CA GLN A 32 13.73 -1.54 7.25
C GLN A 32 14.35 -2.94 7.24
N CYS A 33 13.76 -3.94 7.93
CA CYS A 33 14.22 -5.32 7.87
C CYS A 33 13.63 -6.14 6.71
N ILE A 34 12.62 -5.60 5.99
CA ILE A 34 11.93 -6.35 4.92
C ILE A 34 12.84 -6.64 3.70
N PRO A 35 13.74 -5.73 3.26
CA PRO A 35 14.69 -6.05 2.21
C PRO A 35 15.60 -7.22 2.61
N ALA A 36 15.83 -8.16 1.68
CA ALA A 36 16.68 -9.34 1.94
C ALA A 36 18.13 -8.98 2.30
N ALA A 37 18.60 -7.78 1.93
CA ALA A 37 19.92 -7.24 2.23
C ALA A 37 19.95 -6.33 3.48
N ALA A 38 18.96 -6.44 4.37
CA ALA A 38 18.93 -5.66 5.61
C ALA A 38 20.13 -6.01 6.50
N SER A 39 20.84 -4.97 6.99
CA SER A 39 22.00 -5.17 7.87
C SER A 39 21.59 -5.70 9.25
N PRO A 40 22.51 -6.30 10.03
CA PRO A 40 22.24 -6.72 11.40
C PRO A 40 21.71 -5.59 12.28
N GLU A 41 22.19 -4.36 12.11
CA GLU A 41 21.72 -3.18 12.85
C GLU A 41 20.30 -2.81 12.43
N GLN A 42 19.95 -2.94 11.15
CA GLN A 42 18.57 -2.72 10.69
C GLN A 42 17.64 -3.78 11.26
N GLN A 43 18.05 -5.05 11.27
CA GLN A 43 17.27 -6.14 11.87
C GLN A 43 17.05 -5.92 13.38
N GLN A 44 18.10 -5.51 14.11
CA GLN A 44 17.98 -5.23 15.54
C GLN A 44 17.08 -4.04 15.84
N ARG A 45 17.18 -2.96 15.03
CA ARG A 45 16.26 -1.81 15.16
C ARG A 45 14.81 -2.20 14.87
N ALA A 46 14.60 -3.02 13.86
CA ALA A 46 13.28 -3.52 13.52
C ALA A 46 12.69 -4.43 14.60
N ALA A 47 13.50 -5.28 15.23
CA ALA A 47 13.07 -6.12 16.35
C ALA A 47 12.60 -5.28 17.55
N ARG A 48 13.36 -4.22 17.91
CA ARG A 48 12.94 -3.27 18.95
C ARG A 48 11.66 -2.52 18.58
N ALA A 49 11.53 -2.13 17.33
CA ALA A 49 10.32 -1.47 16.84
C ALA A 49 9.10 -2.41 16.86
N ALA A 50 9.29 -3.68 16.52
CA ALA A 50 8.24 -4.69 16.63
C ALA A 50 7.75 -4.87 18.07
N ALA A 51 8.68 -4.91 19.05
CA ALA A 51 8.32 -4.98 20.47
C ALA A 51 7.47 -3.77 20.90
N GLY A 52 7.87 -2.54 20.54
CA GLY A 52 7.08 -1.35 20.84
C GLY A 52 5.70 -1.35 20.16
N LEU A 53 5.59 -1.87 18.92
CA LEU A 53 4.29 -2.04 18.26
C LEU A 53 3.42 -3.08 18.98
N GLN A 54 4.01 -4.16 19.51
CA GLN A 54 3.29 -5.15 20.32
C GLN A 54 2.77 -4.54 21.61
N GLU A 55 3.55 -3.70 22.28
CA GLU A 55 3.16 -2.99 23.50
C GLU A 55 1.99 -2.02 23.25
N LEU A 56 2.00 -1.29 22.13
CA LEU A 56 0.93 -0.36 21.77
C LEU A 56 -0.36 -1.07 21.33
N LEU A 57 -0.25 -2.11 20.51
CA LEU A 57 -1.41 -2.78 19.90
C LEU A 57 -1.97 -3.92 20.77
N GLY A 58 -1.15 -4.55 21.61
CA GLY A 58 -1.56 -5.68 22.45
C GLY A 58 -2.80 -5.40 23.28
N PRO A 59 -2.88 -4.30 24.06
CA PRO A 59 -4.07 -3.93 24.82
C PRO A 59 -5.33 -3.72 23.96
N LYS A 60 -5.19 -3.38 22.69
CA LYS A 60 -6.32 -3.16 21.77
C LYS A 60 -7.02 -4.45 21.33
N LEU A 61 -6.38 -5.60 21.52
CA LEU A 61 -7.03 -6.90 21.35
C LEU A 61 -8.05 -7.22 22.47
N ASP A 62 -8.03 -6.49 23.57
CA ASP A 62 -9.00 -6.66 24.68
C ASP A 62 -10.25 -5.79 24.46
N ASP A 63 -10.16 -4.73 23.65
CA ASP A 63 -11.30 -3.91 23.25
C ASP A 63 -12.00 -4.51 22.03
N THR A 64 -12.91 -5.45 22.29
CA THR A 64 -13.69 -6.10 21.23
C THR A 64 -14.85 -5.25 20.71
N GLN A 65 -15.05 -4.04 21.23
CA GLN A 65 -16.17 -3.17 20.84
C GLN A 65 -15.78 -2.20 19.72
N HIS A 66 -14.49 -1.85 19.62
CA HIS A 66 -14.03 -0.79 18.72
C HIS A 66 -12.79 -1.17 17.91
N GLY A 67 -12.71 -0.59 16.71
CA GLY A 67 -11.54 -0.64 15.84
C GLY A 67 -11.29 -1.98 15.14
N LEU A 68 -10.39 -1.93 14.17
CA LEU A 68 -10.04 -3.09 13.33
C LEU A 68 -9.52 -4.30 14.12
N LEU A 69 -8.81 -4.07 15.25
CA LEU A 69 -8.31 -5.16 16.06
C LEU A 69 -9.45 -5.82 16.85
N GLY A 70 -10.40 -5.04 17.37
CA GLY A 70 -11.60 -5.58 17.98
C GLY A 70 -12.44 -6.40 17.01
N ASP A 71 -12.62 -5.90 15.77
CA ASP A 71 -13.29 -6.65 14.71
C ASP A 71 -12.58 -7.97 14.42
N LEU A 72 -11.25 -7.94 14.31
CA LEU A 72 -10.44 -9.13 14.06
C LEU A 72 -10.60 -10.18 15.17
N VAL A 73 -10.60 -9.76 16.45
CA VAL A 73 -10.83 -10.67 17.59
C VAL A 73 -12.23 -11.26 17.56
N ARG A 74 -13.27 -10.45 17.27
CA ARG A 74 -14.64 -10.95 17.13
C ARG A 74 -14.77 -12.01 16.05
N MET A 75 -14.18 -11.74 14.87
CA MET A 75 -14.18 -12.69 13.76
C MET A 75 -13.41 -13.98 14.11
N ALA A 76 -12.27 -13.87 14.76
CA ALA A 76 -11.48 -15.01 15.23
C ALA A 76 -12.29 -15.89 16.20
N THR A 77 -13.03 -15.27 17.12
CA THR A 77 -13.89 -15.96 18.08
C THR A 77 -15.00 -16.74 17.37
N GLN A 78 -15.61 -16.20 16.31
CA GLN A 78 -16.65 -16.88 15.54
C GLN A 78 -16.18 -18.18 14.87
N VAL A 79 -14.88 -18.30 14.59
CA VAL A 79 -14.27 -19.51 14.02
C VAL A 79 -13.48 -20.32 15.06
N ASN A 80 -13.70 -20.07 16.35
CA ASN A 80 -13.03 -20.72 17.47
C ASN A 80 -11.50 -20.56 17.46
N TRP A 81 -10.99 -19.46 16.92
CA TRP A 81 -9.56 -19.15 16.94
C TRP A 81 -9.19 -18.39 18.22
N THR A 82 -8.37 -19.00 19.04
CA THR A 82 -8.01 -18.45 20.37
C THR A 82 -6.58 -17.92 20.46
N ASP A 83 -5.71 -18.25 19.48
CA ASP A 83 -4.34 -17.77 19.48
C ASP A 83 -4.28 -16.28 19.15
N ARG A 84 -3.80 -15.49 20.11
CA ARG A 84 -3.72 -14.02 20.00
C ARG A 84 -2.47 -13.54 19.25
N ALA A 85 -1.41 -14.33 19.22
CA ALA A 85 -0.15 -13.90 18.61
C ALA A 85 -0.28 -13.61 17.09
N PRO A 86 -0.96 -14.47 16.28
CA PRO A 86 -1.24 -14.14 14.88
C PRO A 86 -2.17 -12.92 14.71
N LEU A 87 -3.11 -12.67 15.64
CA LEU A 87 -4.00 -11.50 15.58
C LEU A 87 -3.18 -10.21 15.74
N LEU A 88 -2.28 -10.19 16.72
CA LEU A 88 -1.36 -9.07 16.95
C LEU A 88 -0.40 -8.86 15.77
N ALA A 89 0.15 -9.97 15.23
CA ALA A 89 1.00 -9.92 14.03
C ALA A 89 0.27 -9.34 12.81
N ASN A 90 -1.03 -9.66 12.64
CA ASN A 90 -1.86 -9.03 11.61
C ASN A 90 -2.06 -7.53 11.85
N GLY A 91 -2.25 -7.09 13.09
CA GLY A 91 -2.31 -5.66 13.44
C GLY A 91 -1.05 -4.90 13.00
N ILE A 92 0.13 -5.43 13.32
CA ILE A 92 1.42 -4.89 12.85
C ILE A 92 1.49 -4.95 11.31
N GLY A 93 0.97 -6.04 10.72
CA GLY A 93 0.88 -6.24 9.29
C GLY A 93 0.04 -5.17 8.59
N PHE A 94 -1.09 -4.74 9.18
CA PHE A 94 -1.93 -3.67 8.62
C PHE A 94 -1.14 -2.36 8.49
N LEU A 95 -0.38 -1.99 9.51
CA LEU A 95 0.44 -0.78 9.50
C LEU A 95 1.60 -0.91 8.50
N SER A 96 2.35 -2.00 8.54
CA SER A 96 3.56 -2.17 7.73
C SER A 96 3.25 -2.30 6.23
N GLN A 97 2.15 -2.95 5.86
CA GLN A 97 1.74 -3.08 4.46
C GLN A 97 1.21 -1.76 3.89
N THR A 98 0.70 -0.87 4.74
CA THR A 98 0.19 0.45 4.33
C THR A 98 1.32 1.45 4.16
N TYR A 99 2.40 1.36 4.91
CA TYR A 99 3.45 2.35 5.04
C TYR A 99 4.08 2.75 3.69
N ASP A 100 4.71 1.82 2.99
CA ASP A 100 5.36 2.08 1.69
C ASP A 100 4.35 2.12 0.53
N ALA A 101 3.36 1.23 0.51
CA ALA A 101 2.44 1.10 -0.61
C ALA A 101 1.51 2.32 -0.77
N THR A 102 0.98 2.85 0.34
CA THR A 102 0.09 4.01 0.28
C THR A 102 0.88 5.31 0.08
N ALA A 103 2.11 5.40 0.64
CA ALA A 103 3.02 6.50 0.33
C ALA A 103 3.39 6.53 -1.16
N ALA A 104 3.66 5.37 -1.76
CA ALA A 104 3.90 5.25 -3.19
C ALA A 104 2.67 5.69 -4.01
N LEU A 105 1.47 5.24 -3.64
CA LEU A 105 0.24 5.65 -4.32
C LEU A 105 0.03 7.17 -4.25
N MET A 106 0.25 7.76 -3.09
CA MET A 106 0.13 9.22 -2.90
C MET A 106 1.12 9.96 -3.79
N GLY A 107 2.39 9.57 -3.78
CA GLY A 107 3.42 10.19 -4.61
C GLY A 107 3.15 10.02 -6.11
N ASN A 108 2.77 8.82 -6.56
CA ASN A 108 2.41 8.57 -7.96
C ASN A 108 1.17 9.38 -8.38
N THR A 109 0.21 9.60 -7.47
CA THR A 109 -0.97 10.43 -7.74
C THR A 109 -0.58 11.91 -7.93
N LEU A 110 0.29 12.45 -7.07
CA LEU A 110 0.77 13.82 -7.21
C LEU A 110 1.55 14.02 -8.51
N LEU A 111 2.42 13.06 -8.87
CA LEU A 111 3.14 13.08 -10.15
C LEU A 111 2.18 12.97 -11.35
N ALA A 112 1.19 12.10 -11.28
CA ALA A 112 0.20 11.98 -12.35
C ALA A 112 -0.59 13.29 -12.52
N LEU A 113 -0.98 13.96 -11.44
CA LEU A 113 -1.62 15.27 -11.49
C LEU A 113 -0.71 16.36 -12.11
N SER A 114 0.60 16.25 -11.94
CA SER A 114 1.55 17.18 -12.57
C SER A 114 1.71 16.91 -14.08
N GLN A 115 1.66 15.65 -14.51
CA GLN A 115 2.00 15.21 -15.86
C GLN A 115 0.78 15.02 -16.79
N GLN A 116 -0.39 14.70 -16.22
CA GLN A 116 -1.61 14.34 -16.96
C GLN A 116 -2.63 15.48 -16.94
N GLU A 117 -2.27 16.64 -17.48
CA GLU A 117 -3.11 17.84 -17.42
C GLU A 117 -4.51 17.64 -18.01
N ARG A 118 -4.64 16.90 -19.13
CA ARG A 118 -5.92 16.65 -19.80
C ARG A 118 -6.83 15.71 -19.04
N GLU A 119 -6.28 14.87 -18.18
CA GLU A 119 -6.97 13.86 -17.39
C GLU A 119 -7.20 14.32 -15.93
N ARG A 120 -6.83 15.56 -15.60
CA ARG A 120 -7.06 16.11 -14.26
C ARG A 120 -8.55 16.05 -13.91
N PRO A 121 -8.87 15.78 -12.64
CA PRO A 121 -10.26 15.72 -12.19
C PRO A 121 -11.04 16.98 -12.54
N ALA A 122 -12.06 16.84 -13.39
CA ALA A 122 -12.97 17.90 -13.80
C ALA A 122 -14.30 17.32 -14.27
N GLY A 123 -15.41 17.98 -13.98
CA GLY A 123 -16.73 17.51 -14.38
C GLY A 123 -17.07 16.15 -13.75
N GLU A 124 -17.33 15.14 -14.58
CA GLU A 124 -17.68 13.78 -14.12
C GLU A 124 -16.47 12.96 -13.62
N THR A 125 -15.25 13.38 -13.92
CA THR A 125 -14.03 12.70 -13.46
C THR A 125 -13.70 13.15 -12.05
N THR A 126 -13.93 12.29 -11.06
CA THR A 126 -13.60 12.55 -9.66
C THR A 126 -12.12 12.24 -9.38
N LEU A 127 -11.57 12.82 -8.31
CA LEU A 127 -10.22 12.50 -7.86
C LEU A 127 -10.09 11.01 -7.50
N GLU A 128 -11.14 10.39 -6.99
CA GLU A 128 -11.16 8.95 -6.71
C GLU A 128 -10.92 8.12 -7.98
N ARG A 129 -11.62 8.44 -9.09
CA ARG A 129 -11.41 7.75 -10.37
C ARG A 129 -10.00 7.96 -10.90
N PHE A 130 -9.46 9.16 -10.75
CA PHE A 130 -8.09 9.47 -11.09
C PHE A 130 -7.10 8.60 -10.28
N VAL A 131 -7.25 8.52 -8.95
CA VAL A 131 -6.44 7.65 -8.09
C VAL A 131 -6.52 6.18 -8.49
N ARG A 132 -7.72 5.69 -8.85
CA ARG A 132 -7.90 4.31 -9.33
C ARG A 132 -7.17 4.06 -10.65
N GLU A 133 -7.14 5.04 -11.55
CA GLU A 133 -6.35 4.92 -12.79
C GLU A 133 -4.85 4.98 -12.51
N VAL A 134 -4.38 5.76 -11.54
CA VAL A 134 -2.98 5.72 -11.08
C VAL A 134 -2.63 4.32 -10.58
N ILE A 135 -3.47 3.69 -9.75
CA ILE A 135 -3.27 2.32 -9.26
C ILE A 135 -3.08 1.32 -10.40
N ARG A 136 -3.83 1.47 -11.48
CA ARG A 136 -3.71 0.62 -12.69
C ARG A 136 -2.49 1.00 -13.52
N HIS A 137 -2.37 2.28 -13.87
CA HIS A 137 -1.40 2.76 -14.87
C HIS A 137 0.01 2.87 -14.29
N ASP A 138 0.17 3.40 -13.09
CA ASP A 138 1.46 3.53 -12.41
C ASP A 138 1.39 2.86 -11.03
N ALA A 139 1.23 1.54 -11.07
CA ALA A 139 0.99 0.70 -9.90
C ALA A 139 2.00 0.97 -8.77
N PRO A 140 1.57 1.36 -7.56
CA PRO A 140 2.48 1.57 -6.44
C PRO A 140 3.19 0.28 -6.02
N VAL A 141 2.50 -0.88 -6.13
CA VAL A 141 3.07 -2.21 -5.90
C VAL A 141 3.26 -2.90 -7.26
N GLN A 142 4.51 -3.11 -7.65
CA GLN A 142 4.91 -3.59 -8.98
C GLN A 142 4.80 -5.11 -9.13
N ASN A 143 5.10 -5.84 -8.06
CA ASN A 143 5.15 -7.29 -8.09
C ASN A 143 4.84 -7.91 -6.73
N THR A 144 4.62 -9.22 -6.73
CA THR A 144 4.50 -10.03 -5.51
C THR A 144 5.08 -11.42 -5.75
N ARG A 145 5.57 -12.06 -4.68
CA ARG A 145 6.09 -13.43 -4.75
C ARG A 145 5.03 -14.43 -4.34
N ARG A 146 5.09 -15.60 -4.96
CA ARG A 146 4.33 -16.80 -4.60
C ARG A 146 5.29 -17.98 -4.57
N PHE A 147 4.94 -19.00 -3.80
CA PHE A 147 5.70 -20.25 -3.76
C PHE A 147 4.74 -21.40 -4.08
N THR A 148 5.18 -22.30 -4.95
CA THR A 148 4.39 -23.48 -5.29
C THR A 148 4.43 -24.47 -4.14
N THR A 149 3.28 -24.90 -3.64
CA THR A 149 3.17 -25.97 -2.64
C THR A 149 3.11 -27.35 -3.28
N THR A 150 2.64 -27.40 -4.52
CA THR A 150 2.55 -28.58 -5.37
C THR A 150 3.07 -28.23 -6.76
N PRO A 151 3.50 -29.22 -7.58
CA PRO A 151 3.82 -28.91 -8.98
C PRO A 151 2.61 -28.32 -9.70
N ILE A 152 2.86 -27.28 -10.50
CA ILE A 152 1.84 -26.65 -11.34
C ILE A 152 2.28 -26.65 -12.80
N ARG A 153 1.33 -26.61 -13.73
CA ARG A 153 1.59 -26.48 -15.15
C ARG A 153 1.04 -25.18 -15.69
N HIS A 154 1.87 -24.44 -16.41
CA HIS A 154 1.46 -23.23 -17.11
C HIS A 154 1.86 -23.34 -18.59
N GLY A 155 0.88 -23.55 -19.46
CA GLY A 155 1.14 -23.86 -20.87
C GLY A 155 1.98 -25.15 -21.02
N ALA A 156 3.14 -25.05 -21.67
CA ALA A 156 4.10 -26.14 -21.85
C ALA A 156 5.12 -26.25 -20.69
N VAL A 157 5.11 -25.30 -19.74
CA VAL A 157 6.09 -25.27 -18.65
C VAL A 157 5.52 -25.94 -17.41
N GLU A 158 6.26 -26.90 -16.86
CA GLU A 158 6.02 -27.48 -15.55
C GLU A 158 6.89 -26.79 -14.50
N VAL A 159 6.26 -26.30 -13.42
CA VAL A 159 6.92 -25.64 -12.30
C VAL A 159 6.86 -26.58 -11.10
N PRO A 160 7.98 -27.12 -10.62
CA PRO A 160 8.01 -28.00 -9.45
C PRO A 160 7.50 -27.33 -8.18
N ALA A 161 7.16 -28.13 -7.17
CA ALA A 161 6.89 -27.64 -5.82
C ALA A 161 8.12 -26.95 -5.23
N GLY A 162 7.90 -25.95 -4.35
CA GLY A 162 8.96 -25.18 -3.69
C GLY A 162 9.59 -24.07 -4.55
N GLN A 163 9.13 -23.87 -5.78
CA GLN A 163 9.65 -22.81 -6.64
C GLN A 163 9.04 -21.45 -6.32
N ALA A 164 9.86 -20.40 -6.41
CA ALA A 164 9.40 -19.02 -6.31
C ALA A 164 8.87 -18.52 -7.67
N ILE A 165 7.68 -17.95 -7.67
CA ILE A 165 7.08 -17.29 -8.82
C ILE A 165 7.00 -15.80 -8.53
N LEU A 166 7.57 -14.97 -9.39
CA LEU A 166 7.41 -13.52 -9.35
C LEU A 166 6.22 -13.13 -10.22
N VAL A 167 5.15 -12.67 -9.59
CA VAL A 167 3.95 -12.18 -10.28
C VAL A 167 4.09 -10.69 -10.54
N LEU A 168 4.17 -10.29 -11.80
CA LEU A 168 4.35 -8.89 -12.23
C LEU A 168 2.99 -8.20 -12.32
N LEU A 169 2.54 -7.61 -11.21
CA LEU A 169 1.22 -6.95 -11.10
C LEU A 169 1.10 -5.74 -12.03
N ALA A 170 2.16 -4.94 -12.12
CA ALA A 170 2.19 -3.79 -13.00
C ALA A 170 2.09 -4.18 -14.49
N ALA A 171 2.70 -5.28 -14.89
CA ALA A 171 2.57 -5.81 -16.25
C ALA A 171 1.14 -6.33 -16.51
N ALA A 172 0.56 -7.05 -15.55
CA ALA A 172 -0.82 -7.54 -15.66
C ALA A 172 -1.84 -6.39 -15.80
N ASN A 173 -1.62 -5.26 -15.11
CA ASN A 173 -2.45 -4.05 -15.27
C ASN A 173 -2.36 -3.44 -16.69
N ARG A 174 -1.27 -3.72 -17.40
CA ARG A 174 -1.00 -3.24 -18.76
C ARG A 174 -1.27 -4.29 -19.85
N ASP A 175 -1.90 -5.40 -19.49
CA ASP A 175 -2.34 -6.42 -20.44
C ASP A 175 -3.51 -5.87 -21.29
N PRO A 176 -3.40 -5.84 -22.62
CA PRO A 176 -4.47 -5.38 -23.51
C PRO A 176 -5.72 -6.29 -23.46
N ALA A 177 -5.57 -7.56 -23.09
CA ALA A 177 -6.70 -8.47 -22.89
C ALA A 177 -7.52 -8.12 -21.64
N ALA A 178 -6.89 -7.52 -20.61
CA ALA A 178 -7.56 -7.09 -19.39
C ALA A 178 -8.03 -5.62 -19.48
N ASN A 179 -7.26 -4.77 -20.14
CA ASN A 179 -7.51 -3.33 -20.24
C ASN A 179 -7.25 -2.81 -21.66
N PRO A 180 -8.28 -2.47 -22.45
CA PRO A 180 -8.10 -1.88 -23.77
C PRO A 180 -7.27 -0.58 -23.71
N ASN A 181 -6.35 -0.39 -24.67
CA ASN A 181 -5.40 0.72 -24.70
C ASN A 181 -4.66 0.90 -23.35
N PRO A 182 -3.95 -0.13 -22.88
CA PRO A 182 -3.48 -0.20 -21.49
C PRO A 182 -2.40 0.82 -21.15
N HIS A 183 -1.69 1.33 -22.15
CA HIS A 183 -0.61 2.31 -21.99
C HIS A 183 -1.10 3.76 -21.94
N THR A 184 -2.36 4.00 -22.30
CA THR A 184 -2.96 5.34 -22.20
C THR A 184 -3.54 5.53 -20.80
N PHE A 185 -3.15 6.60 -20.13
CA PHE A 185 -3.77 7.03 -18.88
C PHE A 185 -5.15 7.59 -19.18
N ARG A 186 -6.18 7.07 -18.53
CA ARG A 186 -7.58 7.49 -18.73
C ARG A 186 -8.35 7.35 -17.43
N ALA A 187 -8.62 8.46 -16.76
CA ALA A 187 -9.37 8.48 -15.51
C ALA A 187 -10.88 8.21 -15.70
N ASP A 188 -11.37 8.23 -16.94
CA ASP A 188 -12.77 7.97 -17.31
C ASP A 188 -13.10 6.48 -17.56
N ARG A 189 -12.15 5.55 -17.38
CA ARG A 189 -12.41 4.11 -17.57
C ARG A 189 -13.59 3.64 -16.73
N THR A 190 -14.54 2.96 -17.36
CA THR A 190 -15.78 2.52 -16.70
C THR A 190 -15.58 1.34 -15.76
N ALA A 191 -14.70 0.40 -16.11
CA ALA A 191 -14.46 -0.82 -15.31
C ALA A 191 -13.02 -1.33 -15.52
N PRO A 192 -12.00 -0.60 -15.03
CA PRO A 192 -10.62 -1.06 -15.18
C PRO A 192 -10.37 -2.34 -14.38
N THR A 193 -9.69 -3.30 -15.00
CA THR A 193 -9.18 -4.47 -14.26
C THR A 193 -7.87 -4.10 -13.57
N VAL A 194 -7.82 -4.25 -12.25
CA VAL A 194 -6.67 -3.84 -11.43
C VAL A 194 -6.13 -5.04 -10.66
N PHE A 195 -4.86 -5.37 -10.87
CA PHE A 195 -4.15 -6.45 -10.18
C PHE A 195 -3.21 -5.97 -9.07
N THR A 196 -3.04 -4.67 -8.87
CA THR A 196 -2.16 -4.09 -7.84
C THR A 196 -2.47 -4.62 -6.44
N PHE A 197 -3.75 -4.89 -6.16
CA PHE A 197 -4.20 -5.51 -4.91
C PHE A 197 -4.33 -7.03 -5.01
N SER A 198 -3.68 -7.66 -5.99
CA SER A 198 -3.83 -9.09 -6.31
C SER A 198 -5.26 -9.47 -6.73
N ALA A 199 -5.49 -10.78 -6.90
CA ALA A 199 -6.80 -11.30 -7.30
C ALA A 199 -7.09 -12.66 -6.63
N GLY A 200 -8.37 -13.09 -6.68
CA GLY A 200 -8.80 -14.35 -6.12
C GLY A 200 -8.56 -14.45 -4.61
N ALA A 201 -8.14 -15.60 -4.13
CA ALA A 201 -7.89 -15.87 -2.71
C ALA A 201 -6.78 -14.98 -2.10
N HIS A 202 -5.98 -14.32 -2.93
CA HIS A 202 -4.90 -13.42 -2.50
C HIS A 202 -5.26 -11.94 -2.62
N ARG A 203 -6.51 -11.59 -2.92
CA ARG A 203 -6.93 -10.19 -3.00
C ARG A 203 -6.76 -9.51 -1.65
N ARG A 204 -6.06 -8.36 -1.66
CA ARG A 204 -5.82 -7.55 -0.46
C ARG A 204 -7.04 -6.68 -0.17
N PRO A 205 -7.58 -6.69 1.05
CA PRO A 205 -8.80 -5.94 1.38
C PRO A 205 -8.57 -4.43 1.52
N GLY A 206 -7.32 -3.96 1.60
CA GLY A 206 -6.97 -2.56 1.85
C GLY A 206 -7.16 -1.59 0.68
N GLU A 207 -7.71 -2.03 -0.47
CA GLU A 207 -7.90 -1.19 -1.65
C GLU A 207 -8.73 0.07 -1.36
N MET A 208 -9.93 -0.11 -0.80
CA MET A 208 -10.81 1.00 -0.46
C MET A 208 -10.15 2.00 0.49
N LEU A 209 -9.51 1.49 1.53
CA LEU A 209 -8.82 2.32 2.52
C LEU A 209 -7.69 3.13 1.86
N ALA A 210 -6.85 2.49 1.04
CA ALA A 210 -5.75 3.18 0.35
C ALA A 210 -6.27 4.28 -0.59
N VAL A 211 -7.33 4.00 -1.36
CA VAL A 211 -7.97 4.98 -2.24
C VAL A 211 -8.52 6.15 -1.43
N THR A 212 -9.28 5.87 -0.35
CA THR A 212 -9.88 6.92 0.50
C THR A 212 -8.81 7.80 1.13
N VAL A 213 -7.77 7.21 1.73
CA VAL A 213 -6.68 7.97 2.37
C VAL A 213 -6.00 8.87 1.34
N VAL A 214 -5.63 8.35 0.18
CA VAL A 214 -4.91 9.14 -0.84
C VAL A 214 -5.81 10.22 -1.43
N THR A 215 -7.05 9.90 -1.77
CA THR A 215 -8.01 10.89 -2.30
C THR A 215 -8.19 12.04 -1.30
N THR A 216 -8.48 11.73 -0.02
CA THR A 216 -8.69 12.74 1.02
C THR A 216 -7.45 13.63 1.21
N VAL A 217 -6.27 13.03 1.29
CA VAL A 217 -5.02 13.81 1.50
C VAL A 217 -4.72 14.69 0.29
N VAL A 218 -4.84 14.18 -0.91
CA VAL A 218 -4.60 14.97 -2.14
C VAL A 218 -5.63 16.09 -2.27
N GLU A 219 -6.90 15.84 -1.98
CA GLU A 219 -7.92 16.90 -1.92
C GLU A 219 -7.56 18.01 -0.94
N GLN A 220 -7.11 17.66 0.26
CA GLN A 220 -6.70 18.67 1.24
C GLN A 220 -5.47 19.45 0.79
N LEU A 221 -4.48 18.79 0.19
CA LEU A 221 -3.31 19.47 -0.38
C LEU A 221 -3.72 20.48 -1.45
N LEU A 222 -4.60 20.11 -2.38
CA LEU A 222 -5.12 21.01 -3.42
C LEU A 222 -5.91 22.18 -2.81
N LYS A 223 -6.74 21.94 -1.78
CA LYS A 223 -7.50 22.99 -1.07
C LYS A 223 -6.61 24.02 -0.36
N VAL A 224 -5.45 23.61 0.17
CA VAL A 224 -4.50 24.54 0.80
C VAL A 224 -3.55 25.20 -0.20
N GLY A 225 -3.80 25.04 -1.50
CA GLY A 225 -3.05 25.72 -2.56
C GLY A 225 -1.79 24.99 -3.03
N PHE A 226 -1.63 23.70 -2.72
CA PHE A 226 -0.55 22.92 -3.31
C PHE A 226 -0.78 22.77 -4.82
N GLU A 227 0.20 23.17 -5.61
CA GLU A 227 0.16 23.06 -7.07
C GLU A 227 1.02 21.87 -7.55
N PRO A 228 0.41 20.79 -8.05
CA PRO A 228 1.17 19.64 -8.55
C PRO A 228 2.18 20.01 -9.66
N ALA A 229 1.89 21.04 -10.45
CA ALA A 229 2.79 21.54 -11.50
C ALA A 229 4.13 22.07 -10.97
N SER A 230 4.23 22.39 -9.66
CA SER A 230 5.50 22.79 -9.04
C SER A 230 6.47 21.62 -8.84
N LEU A 231 6.01 20.37 -8.97
CA LEU A 231 6.88 19.21 -8.82
C LEU A 231 7.85 19.08 -10.00
N SER A 232 9.08 18.68 -9.69
CA SER A 232 10.10 18.43 -10.70
C SER A 232 9.67 17.31 -11.65
N THR A 233 9.93 17.50 -12.95
CA THR A 233 9.74 16.48 -13.99
C THR A 233 10.84 15.41 -13.96
N GLN A 234 11.97 15.68 -13.31
CA GLN A 234 13.03 14.71 -13.08
C GLN A 234 12.71 13.88 -11.84
N VAL A 235 12.07 12.75 -12.06
CA VAL A 235 11.62 11.88 -10.98
C VAL A 235 12.64 10.81 -10.68
N THR A 236 13.11 10.75 -9.45
CA THR A 236 13.86 9.62 -8.91
C THR A 236 12.96 8.76 -8.03
N TYR A 237 13.35 7.50 -7.85
CA TYR A 237 12.57 6.56 -7.03
C TYR A 237 13.44 6.00 -5.91
N ARG A 238 12.84 5.86 -4.73
CA ARG A 238 13.47 5.17 -3.61
C ARG A 238 13.70 3.70 -3.98
N PRO A 239 14.90 3.13 -3.74
CA PRO A 239 15.14 1.70 -3.96
C PRO A 239 14.15 0.84 -3.18
N SER A 240 13.44 -0.02 -3.87
CA SER A 240 12.51 -0.98 -3.29
C SER A 240 12.40 -2.23 -4.17
N PRO A 241 12.28 -3.43 -3.60
CA PRO A 241 12.16 -4.66 -4.39
C PRO A 241 10.81 -4.81 -5.10
N ASN A 242 9.78 -4.12 -4.64
CA ASN A 242 8.42 -4.32 -5.14
C ASN A 242 7.54 -3.07 -5.16
N THR A 243 7.98 -1.94 -4.62
CA THR A 243 7.22 -0.68 -4.59
C THR A 243 7.88 0.40 -5.42
N ARG A 244 7.08 1.19 -6.12
CA ARG A 244 7.53 2.34 -6.91
C ARG A 244 7.21 3.61 -6.14
N ILE A 245 8.17 4.07 -5.32
CA ILE A 245 8.02 5.22 -4.42
C ILE A 245 8.79 6.41 -4.98
N PRO A 246 8.11 7.45 -5.51
CA PRO A 246 8.80 8.61 -6.03
C PRO A 246 9.38 9.48 -4.91
N VAL A 247 10.54 10.04 -5.17
CA VAL A 247 11.12 11.13 -4.38
C VAL A 247 10.65 12.43 -5.01
N LEU A 248 9.77 13.12 -4.31
CA LEU A 248 9.20 14.39 -4.78
C LEU A 248 10.13 15.55 -4.41
N THR A 249 10.48 16.35 -5.39
CA THR A 249 11.28 17.58 -5.23
C THR A 249 10.60 18.73 -5.97
N ASP A 250 10.76 19.93 -5.48
CA ASP A 250 10.29 21.14 -6.18
C ASP A 250 11.17 21.45 -7.39
N GLN A 251 10.61 22.11 -8.41
CA GLN A 251 11.37 22.56 -9.59
C GLN A 251 12.42 23.60 -9.24
N ALA A 252 12.28 24.31 -8.12
CA ALA A 252 13.20 25.34 -7.64
C ALA A 252 14.45 24.79 -6.92
N GLY A 253 14.55 23.49 -6.74
CA GLY A 253 15.65 22.79 -6.04
C GLY A 253 16.73 22.25 -6.97
N THR A 254 17.21 23.06 -7.93
CA THR A 254 18.45 22.82 -8.70
C THR A 254 19.54 23.76 -8.28
#